data_2f2b84ff11d57f4e3a3bfa2111940675
#
_entry.id   2f2b84ff11d57f4e3a3bfa2111940675
#
_cell.length_a   1.000
_cell.length_b   1.000
_cell.length_c   1.000
_cell.angle_alpha   90.00
_cell.angle_beta   90.00
_cell.angle_gamma   90.00
#
_symmetry.space_group_name_H-M   'P 1'
#
loop_
_entity.id
_entity.type
_entity.pdbx_description
1 polymer ?
#
loop_
_entity_poly.entity_id
_entity_poly.type
_entity_poly.pdbx_seq_one_letter_code
_entity_poly.pdbx_strand_id
1 'polypeptide(L)'
;IVSIATALVPYPPERVWAVVTDLDCWQWRSDLSRLDHVGEDAFTEYDRSGFPTRFTVTERRPLSRWAFDLDNANLAGRWAGEFRPEGGGTQVTFTETITVKKPWMRFFAKGYLRRQQARYLADLGRALEQEGGT
;
A
#
# COMPACT_ATOMS: atom_id res chain seq x y z
N ILE A 1 -12.35 2.40 11.45
CA ILE A 1 -12.78 1.88 10.14
C ILE A 1 -11.74 0.91 9.63
N VAL A 2 -12.15 -0.29 9.28
CA VAL A 2 -11.25 -1.32 8.77
C VAL A 2 -11.66 -1.67 7.34
N SER A 3 -10.69 -1.73 6.44
CA SER A 3 -10.92 -2.20 5.08
C SER A 3 -9.85 -3.23 4.71
N ILE A 4 -10.28 -4.38 4.22
CA ILE A 4 -9.41 -5.51 3.88
C ILE A 4 -9.60 -5.84 2.41
N ALA A 5 -8.48 -5.98 1.70
CA ALA A 5 -8.49 -6.43 0.31
C ALA A 5 -7.54 -7.62 0.17
N THR A 6 -8.00 -8.66 -0.50
CA THR A 6 -7.24 -9.88 -0.72
C THR A 6 -7.21 -10.19 -2.21
N ALA A 7 -6.07 -10.59 -2.72
CA ALA A 7 -5.94 -10.98 -4.12
C ALA A 7 -4.89 -12.09 -4.26
N LEU A 8 -5.08 -12.94 -5.27
CA LEU A 8 -4.09 -13.93 -5.66
C LEU A 8 -3.38 -13.40 -6.90
N VAL A 9 -2.08 -13.16 -6.81
CA VAL A 9 -1.29 -12.70 -7.94
C VAL A 9 -0.40 -13.84 -8.44
N PRO A 10 -0.30 -14.03 -9.77
CA PRO A 10 0.40 -15.20 -10.34
C PRO A 10 1.91 -15.00 -10.43
N TYR A 11 2.53 -14.53 -9.35
CA TYR A 11 3.97 -14.28 -9.27
C TYR A 11 4.47 -14.70 -7.88
N PRO A 12 5.73 -15.15 -7.78
CA PRO A 12 6.26 -15.63 -6.50
C PRO A 12 6.43 -14.51 -5.48
N PRO A 13 6.39 -14.83 -4.17
CA PRO A 13 6.50 -13.82 -3.11
C PRO A 13 7.70 -12.90 -3.23
N GLU A 14 8.84 -13.41 -3.69
CA GLU A 14 10.06 -12.62 -3.86
C GLU A 14 9.85 -11.44 -4.81
N ARG A 15 9.12 -11.66 -5.91
CA ARG A 15 8.84 -10.61 -6.89
C ARG A 15 7.82 -9.61 -6.36
N VAL A 16 6.76 -10.11 -5.73
CA VAL A 16 5.71 -9.25 -5.18
C VAL A 16 6.29 -8.37 -4.07
N TRP A 17 7.04 -8.98 -3.18
CA TRP A 17 7.71 -8.26 -2.10
C TRP A 17 8.64 -7.16 -2.62
N ALA A 18 9.46 -7.49 -3.62
CA ALA A 18 10.41 -6.54 -4.18
C ALA A 18 9.71 -5.30 -4.76
N VAL A 19 8.58 -5.48 -5.46
CA VAL A 19 7.84 -4.35 -6.02
C VAL A 19 7.20 -3.51 -4.92
N VAL A 20 6.51 -4.16 -3.97
CA VAL A 20 5.76 -3.46 -2.92
C VAL A 20 6.67 -2.66 -1.99
N THR A 21 7.84 -3.20 -1.65
CA THR A 21 8.73 -2.59 -0.65
C THR A 21 9.79 -1.67 -1.22
N ASP A 22 9.96 -1.61 -2.55
CA ASP A 22 10.92 -0.71 -3.17
C ASP A 22 10.34 0.69 -3.31
N LEU A 23 10.55 1.51 -2.30
CA LEU A 23 10.00 2.86 -2.25
C LEU A 23 10.70 3.81 -3.23
N ASP A 24 11.88 3.49 -3.70
CA ASP A 24 12.58 4.30 -4.70
C ASP A 24 11.96 4.15 -6.10
N CYS A 25 11.32 3.01 -6.36
CA CYS A 25 10.61 2.73 -7.61
C CYS A 25 9.10 2.75 -7.38
N TRP A 26 8.57 3.92 -7.01
CA TRP A 26 7.15 4.09 -6.67
C TRP A 26 6.26 4.42 -7.88
N GLN A 27 6.84 4.69 -9.04
CA GLN A 27 6.14 5.22 -10.20
C GLN A 27 5.05 4.29 -10.76
N TRP A 28 5.07 3.02 -10.38
CA TRP A 28 4.00 2.09 -10.74
C TRP A 28 2.67 2.43 -10.04
N ARG A 29 2.72 3.21 -8.97
CA ARG A 29 1.55 3.68 -8.23
C ARG A 29 0.93 4.86 -8.96
N SER A 30 -0.29 4.69 -9.50
CA SER A 30 -0.96 5.75 -10.27
C SER A 30 -1.51 6.89 -9.40
N ASP A 31 -1.62 6.66 -8.10
CA ASP A 31 -2.15 7.64 -7.15
C ASP A 31 -1.10 8.59 -6.60
N LEU A 32 0.18 8.37 -6.88
CA LEU A 32 1.26 9.18 -6.32
C LEU A 32 1.84 10.13 -7.35
N SER A 33 2.23 11.31 -6.89
CA SER A 33 3.05 12.26 -7.67
C SER A 33 4.50 12.29 -7.20
N ARG A 34 4.76 11.92 -5.95
CA ARG A 34 6.10 11.99 -5.36
C ARG A 34 6.16 11.14 -4.09
N LEU A 35 7.36 10.67 -3.76
CA LEU A 35 7.65 10.02 -2.49
C LEU A 35 9.02 10.51 -2.00
N ASP A 36 9.06 11.01 -0.76
CA ASP A 36 10.30 11.50 -0.15
C ASP A 36 10.64 10.64 1.06
N HIS A 37 11.89 10.21 1.16
CA HIS A 37 12.40 9.57 2.36
C HIS A 37 12.70 10.65 3.41
N VAL A 38 12.19 10.43 4.63
CA VAL A 38 12.40 11.36 5.75
C VAL A 38 13.40 10.80 6.75
N GLY A 39 13.61 9.48 6.73
CA GLY A 39 14.53 8.78 7.59
C GLY A 39 14.60 7.34 7.15
N GLU A 40 15.26 6.50 7.94
CA GLU A 40 15.46 5.09 7.61
C GLU A 40 14.14 4.32 7.50
N ASP A 41 13.19 4.62 8.40
CA ASP A 41 11.90 3.93 8.45
C ASP A 41 10.73 4.90 8.29
N ALA A 42 10.96 6.08 7.73
CA ALA A 42 9.92 7.08 7.55
C ALA A 42 9.97 7.67 6.14
N PHE A 43 8.79 7.88 5.57
CA PHE A 43 8.66 8.49 4.26
C PHE A 43 7.35 9.26 4.14
N THR A 44 7.29 10.17 3.18
CA THR A 44 6.08 10.94 2.87
C THR A 44 5.67 10.64 1.43
N GLU A 45 4.42 10.24 1.24
CA GLU A 45 3.82 10.11 -0.08
C GLU A 45 2.99 11.35 -0.39
N TYR A 46 3.06 11.80 -1.63
CA TYR A 46 2.22 12.91 -2.13
C TYR A 46 1.29 12.36 -3.19
N ASP A 47 -0.01 12.62 -3.07
CA ASP A 47 -0.97 12.20 -4.08
C ASP A 47 -0.87 13.09 -5.34
N ARG A 48 -1.75 12.86 -6.31
CA ARG A 48 -1.70 13.61 -7.59
C ARG A 48 -1.98 15.10 -7.42
N SER A 49 -2.62 15.50 -6.34
CA SER A 49 -2.85 16.92 -6.01
C SER A 49 -1.76 17.52 -5.13
N GLY A 50 -0.77 16.71 -4.73
CA GLY A 50 0.30 17.15 -3.84
C GLY A 50 -0.01 17.02 -2.36
N PHE A 51 -1.10 16.36 -2.00
CA PHE A 51 -1.50 16.19 -0.60
C PHE A 51 -0.60 15.15 0.08
N PRO A 52 0.05 15.51 1.21
CA PRO A 52 1.03 14.64 1.86
C PRO A 52 0.40 13.68 2.88
N THR A 53 0.94 12.47 2.94
CA THR A 53 0.68 11.50 4.00
C THR A 53 2.03 10.99 4.50
N ARG A 54 2.25 11.03 5.82
CA ARG A 54 3.47 10.52 6.44
C ARG A 54 3.29 9.08 6.85
N PHE A 55 4.34 8.29 6.61
CA PHE A 55 4.37 6.87 6.94
C PHE A 55 5.58 6.55 7.80
N THR A 56 5.37 5.69 8.80
CA THR A 56 6.45 5.17 9.63
C THR A 56 6.35 3.66 9.62
N VAL A 57 7.40 2.99 9.15
CA VAL A 57 7.45 1.53 9.10
C VAL A 57 7.48 0.97 10.51
N THR A 58 6.53 0.09 10.82
CA THR A 58 6.42 -0.54 12.13
C THR A 58 6.84 -2.00 12.11
N GLU A 59 6.77 -2.66 10.95
CA GLU A 59 7.14 -4.06 10.83
C GLU A 59 7.63 -4.37 9.43
N ARG A 60 8.75 -5.09 9.35
CA ARG A 60 9.30 -5.57 8.08
C ARG A 60 9.80 -6.98 8.29
N ARG A 61 8.97 -7.95 7.88
CA ARG A 61 9.35 -9.37 7.85
C ARG A 61 9.47 -9.78 6.41
N PRO A 62 10.67 -9.92 5.87
CA PRO A 62 10.86 -10.21 4.45
C PRO A 62 9.98 -11.35 3.97
N LEU A 63 9.33 -11.13 2.83
CA LEU A 63 8.46 -12.06 2.11
C LEU A 63 7.14 -12.40 2.82
N SER A 64 6.89 -11.88 4.03
CA SER A 64 5.68 -12.24 4.76
C SER A 64 4.85 -11.06 5.25
N ARG A 65 5.47 -9.98 5.77
CA ARG A 65 4.69 -8.88 6.35
C ARG A 65 5.41 -7.54 6.25
N TRP A 66 4.65 -6.53 5.83
CA TRP A 66 5.09 -5.14 5.68
C TRP A 66 4.00 -4.25 6.29
N ALA A 67 4.34 -3.51 7.33
CA ALA A 67 3.36 -2.69 8.02
C ALA A 67 3.92 -1.32 8.36
N PHE A 68 3.02 -0.32 8.39
CA PHE A 68 3.40 1.04 8.78
C PHE A 68 2.21 1.78 9.36
N ASP A 69 2.51 2.79 10.17
CA ASP A 69 1.56 3.78 10.62
C ASP A 69 1.48 4.89 9.59
N LEU A 70 0.33 5.50 9.45
CA LEU A 70 0.14 6.61 8.51
C LEU A 70 -0.63 7.74 9.17
N ASP A 71 -0.33 8.97 8.74
CA ASP A 71 -0.93 10.18 9.30
C ASP A 71 -0.94 11.31 8.27
N ASN A 72 -2.09 11.95 8.14
CA ASN A 72 -2.24 13.16 7.34
C ASN A 72 -3.28 14.08 7.97
N ALA A 73 -3.63 15.19 7.30
CA ALA A 73 -4.56 16.16 7.83
C ALA A 73 -5.98 15.61 8.05
N ASN A 74 -6.35 14.53 7.35
CA ASN A 74 -7.72 14.01 7.35
C ASN A 74 -7.89 12.73 8.16
N LEU A 75 -6.83 11.94 8.29
CA LEU A 75 -6.92 10.62 8.92
C LEU A 75 -5.59 10.18 9.51
N ALA A 76 -5.67 9.19 10.38
CA ALA A 76 -4.51 8.50 10.93
C ALA A 76 -4.84 7.03 11.07
N GLY A 77 -3.85 6.17 11.02
CA GLY A 77 -4.09 4.75 11.20
C GLY A 77 -2.90 3.89 10.86
N ARG A 78 -3.22 2.70 10.37
CA ARG A 78 -2.23 1.65 10.11
C ARG A 78 -2.58 0.90 8.83
N TRP A 79 -1.55 0.54 8.09
CA TRP A 79 -1.65 -0.34 6.94
C TRP A 79 -0.75 -1.55 7.17
N ALA A 80 -1.25 -2.74 6.85
CA ALA A 80 -0.48 -3.97 6.94
C ALA A 80 -0.70 -4.79 5.67
N GLY A 81 0.41 -5.21 5.06
CA GLY A 81 0.38 -6.14 3.93
C GLY A 81 0.95 -7.48 4.33
N GLU A 82 0.22 -8.55 4.04
CA GLU A 82 0.65 -9.91 4.29
C GLU A 82 0.79 -10.66 2.98
N PHE A 83 1.85 -11.45 2.86
CA PHE A 83 2.23 -12.14 1.63
C PHE A 83 2.36 -13.63 1.96
N ARG A 84 1.66 -14.45 1.19
CA ARG A 84 1.61 -15.89 1.45
C ARG A 84 1.76 -16.65 0.15
N PRO A 85 2.72 -17.60 0.06
CA PRO A 85 2.82 -18.43 -1.15
C PRO A 85 1.56 -19.26 -1.32
N GLU A 86 1.07 -19.34 -2.55
CA GLU A 86 -0.11 -20.15 -2.85
C GLU A 86 -0.09 -20.59 -4.31
N GLY A 87 0.03 -21.89 -4.55
CA GLY A 87 -0.08 -22.46 -5.89
C GLY A 87 0.87 -21.88 -6.93
N GLY A 88 2.10 -21.56 -6.57
CA GLY A 88 3.07 -20.93 -7.47
C GLY A 88 2.95 -19.42 -7.56
N GLY A 89 1.90 -18.85 -6.96
CA GLY A 89 1.70 -17.42 -6.87
C GLY A 89 1.78 -16.91 -5.44
N THR A 90 1.21 -15.75 -5.20
CA THR A 90 1.20 -15.12 -3.88
C THR A 90 -0.21 -14.62 -3.57
N GLN A 91 -0.73 -15.01 -2.41
CA GLN A 91 -1.90 -14.37 -1.87
C GLN A 91 -1.45 -13.14 -1.09
N VAL A 92 -1.97 -11.97 -1.48
CA VAL A 92 -1.71 -10.73 -0.75
C VAL A 92 -2.97 -10.33 0.00
N THR A 93 -2.79 -9.87 1.24
CA THR A 93 -3.90 -9.35 2.05
C THR A 93 -3.46 -7.99 2.59
N PHE A 94 -4.18 -6.96 2.20
CA PHE A 94 -3.91 -5.59 2.65
C PHE A 94 -5.02 -5.16 3.62
N THR A 95 -4.62 -4.76 4.82
CA THR A 95 -5.55 -4.32 5.87
C THR A 95 -5.23 -2.88 6.23
N GLU A 96 -6.24 -2.01 6.10
CA GLU A 96 -6.13 -0.64 6.59
C GLU A 96 -7.08 -0.43 7.76
N THR A 97 -6.55 0.11 8.85
CA THR A 97 -7.32 0.47 10.04
C THR A 97 -7.16 1.97 10.23
N ILE A 98 -8.24 2.73 10.03
CA ILE A 98 -8.19 4.19 9.91
C ILE A 98 -9.14 4.85 10.92
N THR A 99 -8.67 5.95 11.51
CA THR A 99 -9.50 6.89 12.27
C THR A 99 -9.52 8.20 11.50
N VAL A 100 -10.73 8.68 11.15
CA VAL A 100 -10.87 9.97 10.46
C VAL A 100 -10.82 11.10 11.46
N LYS A 101 -10.17 12.21 11.10
CA LYS A 101 -10.03 13.39 11.96
C LYS A 101 -11.22 14.34 11.86
N LYS A 102 -11.99 14.23 10.77
CA LYS A 102 -13.17 15.05 10.52
C LYS A 102 -14.40 14.17 10.56
N PRO A 103 -15.34 14.37 11.50
CA PRO A 103 -16.47 13.45 11.72
C PRO A 103 -17.31 13.17 10.47
N TRP A 104 -17.52 14.17 9.61
CA TRP A 104 -18.33 14.00 8.40
C TRP A 104 -17.71 13.04 7.39
N MET A 105 -16.40 12.82 7.45
CA MET A 105 -15.69 11.90 6.54
C MET A 105 -16.00 10.44 6.83
N ARG A 106 -16.54 10.14 8.00
CA ARG A 106 -16.87 8.76 8.40
C ARG A 106 -17.83 8.10 7.41
N PHE A 107 -18.73 8.88 6.81
CA PHE A 107 -19.71 8.35 5.87
C PHE A 107 -19.08 7.89 4.55
N PHE A 108 -17.92 8.43 4.20
CA PHE A 108 -17.28 8.17 2.91
C PHE A 108 -16.00 7.36 3.01
N ALA A 109 -15.45 7.22 4.22
CA ALA A 109 -14.12 6.65 4.42
C ALA A 109 -14.01 5.22 3.93
N LYS A 110 -14.98 4.36 4.22
CA LYS A 110 -14.88 2.95 3.82
C LYS A 110 -14.90 2.78 2.31
N GLY A 111 -15.75 3.52 1.62
CA GLY A 111 -15.78 3.51 0.15
C GLY A 111 -14.48 4.04 -0.45
N TYR A 112 -13.93 5.09 0.15
CA TYR A 112 -12.64 5.64 -0.25
C TYR A 112 -11.51 4.61 -0.10
N LEU A 113 -11.43 3.94 1.05
CA LEU A 113 -10.41 2.92 1.31
C LEU A 113 -10.52 1.75 0.33
N ARG A 114 -11.73 1.31 0.03
CA ARG A 114 -11.94 0.23 -0.93
C ARG A 114 -11.45 0.60 -2.32
N ARG A 115 -11.73 1.82 -2.76
CA ARG A 115 -11.25 2.30 -4.07
C ARG A 115 -9.74 2.39 -4.11
N GLN A 116 -9.13 2.88 -3.03
CA GLN A 116 -7.67 2.97 -2.94
C GLN A 116 -7.02 1.59 -2.97
N GLN A 117 -7.58 0.63 -2.25
CA GLN A 117 -7.07 -0.74 -2.25
C GLN A 117 -7.21 -1.41 -3.62
N ALA A 118 -8.35 -1.22 -4.29
CA ALA A 118 -8.56 -1.76 -5.63
C ALA A 118 -7.58 -1.15 -6.63
N ARG A 119 -7.34 0.15 -6.53
CA ARG A 119 -6.37 0.86 -7.38
C ARG A 119 -4.95 0.36 -7.14
N TYR A 120 -4.59 0.17 -5.88
CA TYR A 120 -3.28 -0.35 -5.51
C TYR A 120 -3.05 -1.74 -6.11
N LEU A 121 -4.03 -2.64 -5.97
CA LEU A 121 -3.94 -3.99 -6.51
C LEU A 121 -3.87 -3.99 -8.04
N ALA A 122 -4.62 -3.12 -8.71
CA ALA A 122 -4.57 -3.00 -10.16
C ALA A 122 -3.19 -2.49 -10.62
N ASP A 123 -2.66 -1.49 -9.92
CA ASP A 123 -1.32 -0.95 -10.22
C ASP A 123 -0.24 -2.00 -9.99
N LEU A 124 -0.34 -2.77 -8.90
CA LEU A 124 0.59 -3.84 -8.59
C LEU A 124 0.58 -4.91 -9.67
N GLY A 125 -0.61 -5.31 -10.13
CA GLY A 125 -0.73 -6.29 -11.20
C GLY A 125 -0.03 -5.84 -12.48
N ARG A 126 -0.20 -4.58 -12.86
CA ARG A 126 0.49 -4.02 -14.04
C ARG A 126 2.00 -3.97 -13.87
N ALA A 127 2.46 -3.58 -12.68
CA ALA A 127 3.89 -3.51 -12.39
C ALA A 127 4.56 -4.89 -12.50
N LEU A 128 3.92 -5.91 -11.95
CA LEU A 128 4.43 -7.28 -12.01
C LEU A 128 4.43 -7.83 -13.44
N GLU A 129 3.41 -7.51 -14.21
CA GLU A 129 3.31 -7.92 -15.61
C GLU A 129 4.44 -7.31 -16.44
N GLN A 130 4.72 -6.03 -16.26
CA GLN A 130 5.79 -5.34 -16.99
C GLN A 130 7.17 -5.90 -16.66
N GLU A 131 7.46 -6.16 -15.39
CA GLU A 131 8.72 -6.78 -14.99
C GLU A 131 8.86 -8.20 -15.53
N GLY A 132 7.77 -8.95 -15.57
CA GLY A 132 7.77 -10.31 -16.08
C GLY A 132 7.96 -10.41 -17.58
N GLY A 133 7.70 -9.33 -18.31
CA GLY A 133 7.83 -9.25 -19.76
C GLY A 133 9.25 -9.02 -20.28
N THR A 134 10.20 -8.87 -19.39
CA THR A 134 11.60 -8.59 -19.78
C THR A 134 12.49 -9.81 -19.77
#